data_f8764c848a690591d6d88e3fe7ee43c8
#
_entry.id   f8764c848a690591d6d88e3fe7ee43c8
#
_cell.length_a   1.000
_cell.length_b   1.000
_cell.length_c   1.000
_cell.angle_alpha   90.00
_cell.angle_beta   90.00
_cell.angle_gamma   90.00
#
_symmetry.space_group_name_H-M   'P 1'
#
loop_
_entity.id
_entity.type
_entity.pdbx_description
1 polymer ?
#
loop_
_entity_poly.entity_id
_entity_poly.type
_entity_poly.pdbx_seq_one_letter_code
_entity_poly.pdbx_strand_id
1 'polypeptide(L)'
;MRHLAVRTENGIWPDEREKMKLKNVLIVVKNIERARQFYHDLFGLEMILDNDGNMILTEGLVLQEEKYWKEFLGRDIIPENNSCELYFEESDIEGCIERLEKYYPDVKYVNQLMTHSWGQKVIRFYDPDGNLIEVGTPV
;
A
#
# COMPACT_ATOMS: atom_id res chain seq x y z
N MET A 1 23.47 23.90 -6.55
CA MET A 1 22.50 23.01 -7.13
C MET A 1 23.09 21.64 -7.30
N ARG A 2 22.30 20.72 -6.97
CA ARG A 2 22.69 19.38 -7.17
C ARG A 2 22.83 19.08 -8.67
N HIS A 3 23.76 18.26 -8.97
CA HIS A 3 23.88 17.72 -10.30
C HIS A 3 22.63 16.91 -10.65
N LEU A 4 21.97 17.25 -11.71
CA LEU A 4 20.87 16.45 -12.19
C LEU A 4 21.43 15.17 -12.78
N ALA A 5 20.81 14.04 -12.48
CA ALA A 5 21.16 12.80 -13.11
C ALA A 5 20.75 12.88 -14.58
N VAL A 6 21.57 13.56 -15.36
CA VAL A 6 21.29 13.85 -16.76
C VAL A 6 21.49 12.57 -17.55
N ARG A 7 20.55 12.27 -18.44
CA ARG A 7 20.70 11.13 -19.31
C ARG A 7 21.82 11.40 -20.30
N THR A 8 22.57 10.38 -20.60
CA THR A 8 23.56 10.44 -21.65
C THR A 8 22.86 10.49 -23.00
N GLU A 9 23.60 10.76 -24.07
CA GLU A 9 23.05 10.84 -25.42
C GLU A 9 22.30 9.58 -25.84
N ASN A 10 22.70 8.42 -25.33
CA ASN A 10 22.01 7.17 -25.62
C ASN A 10 20.85 6.87 -24.66
N GLY A 11 20.50 7.80 -23.77
CA GLY A 11 19.39 7.66 -22.86
C GLY A 11 19.69 6.87 -21.59
N ILE A 12 20.94 6.50 -21.35
CA ILE A 12 21.34 5.74 -20.18
C ILE A 12 21.81 6.70 -19.07
N TRP A 13 21.40 6.42 -17.82
CA TRP A 13 21.87 7.20 -16.68
C TRP A 13 23.36 6.99 -16.49
N PRO A 14 24.15 8.04 -16.28
CA PRO A 14 25.62 7.94 -16.18
C PRO A 14 26.09 7.12 -14.98
N ASP A 15 25.34 7.12 -13.87
CA ASP A 15 25.69 6.37 -12.68
C ASP A 15 24.42 6.00 -11.93
N GLU A 16 24.19 4.71 -11.73
CA GLU A 16 23.03 4.22 -10.99
C GLU A 16 22.96 4.75 -9.57
N ARG A 17 24.11 5.01 -8.92
CA ARG A 17 24.14 5.53 -7.57
C ARG A 17 23.65 6.98 -7.46
N GLU A 18 23.66 7.70 -8.58
CA GLU A 18 23.14 9.07 -8.62
C GLU A 18 21.65 9.11 -8.88
N LYS A 19 21.08 7.99 -9.29
CA LYS A 19 19.67 7.88 -9.60
C LYS A 19 18.84 7.83 -8.33
N MET A 20 17.82 8.68 -8.28
CA MET A 20 16.84 8.63 -7.22
C MET A 20 16.01 7.36 -7.34
N LYS A 21 15.58 6.79 -6.22
CA LYS A 21 14.78 5.56 -6.20
C LYS A 21 13.48 5.79 -5.47
N LEU A 22 12.39 5.25 -6.03
CA LEU A 22 11.15 5.11 -5.27
C LEU A 22 11.32 3.89 -4.37
N LYS A 23 11.66 4.14 -3.11
CA LYS A 23 12.01 3.07 -2.19
C LYS A 23 10.81 2.50 -1.45
N ASN A 24 9.94 3.37 -0.98
CA ASN A 24 8.80 2.99 -0.17
C ASN A 24 7.55 3.75 -0.59
N VAL A 25 6.41 3.14 -0.33
CA VAL A 25 5.11 3.81 -0.33
C VAL A 25 4.65 3.88 1.11
N LEU A 26 4.21 5.04 1.54
CA LEU A 26 3.78 5.25 2.93
C LEU A 26 2.27 5.47 2.96
N ILE A 27 1.62 4.77 3.88
CA ILE A 27 0.21 5.00 4.17
C ILE A 27 0.06 5.44 5.62
N VAL A 28 -0.98 6.20 5.90
CA VAL A 28 -1.23 6.76 7.23
C VAL A 28 -2.28 5.94 7.93
N VAL A 29 -2.00 5.58 9.19
CA VAL A 29 -2.86 4.72 9.99
C VAL A 29 -3.02 5.31 11.38
N LYS A 30 -4.18 5.09 12.00
CA LYS A 30 -4.44 5.59 13.35
C LYS A 30 -3.83 4.70 14.42
N ASN A 31 -3.88 3.39 14.22
CA ASN A 31 -3.34 2.41 15.15
C ASN A 31 -2.36 1.51 14.40
N ILE A 32 -1.08 1.71 14.66
CA ILE A 32 -0.05 1.05 13.87
C ILE A 32 -0.01 -0.48 14.12
N GLU A 33 -0.31 -0.94 15.33
CA GLU A 33 -0.36 -2.38 15.62
C GLU A 33 -1.55 -3.05 14.92
N ARG A 34 -2.70 -2.38 14.91
CA ARG A 34 -3.87 -2.88 14.17
C ARG A 34 -3.57 -2.97 12.67
N ALA A 35 -2.91 -1.95 12.13
CA ALA A 35 -2.56 -1.92 10.72
C ALA A 35 -1.53 -3.00 10.39
N ARG A 36 -0.51 -3.17 11.24
CA ARG A 36 0.47 -4.24 11.05
C ARG A 36 -0.20 -5.61 11.01
N GLN A 37 -1.12 -5.85 11.93
CA GLN A 37 -1.85 -7.12 11.99
C GLN A 37 -2.70 -7.33 10.73
N PHE A 38 -3.37 -6.29 10.28
CA PHE A 38 -4.18 -6.33 9.06
C PHE A 38 -3.35 -6.75 7.84
N TYR A 39 -2.22 -6.10 7.61
CA TYR A 39 -1.38 -6.37 6.46
C TYR A 39 -0.65 -7.70 6.57
N HIS A 40 -0.37 -8.15 7.77
CA HIS A 40 0.18 -9.48 8.01
C HIS A 40 -0.87 -10.57 7.73
N ASP A 41 -2.05 -10.44 8.31
CA ASP A 41 -3.08 -11.48 8.22
C ASP A 41 -3.58 -11.69 6.79
N LEU A 42 -3.75 -10.62 6.05
CA LEU A 42 -4.32 -10.71 4.71
C LEU A 42 -3.27 -10.90 3.62
N PHE A 43 -2.12 -10.27 3.75
CA PHE A 43 -1.14 -10.20 2.67
C PHE A 43 0.21 -10.80 3.02
N GLY A 44 0.38 -11.27 4.25
CA GLY A 44 1.64 -11.90 4.66
C GLY A 44 2.80 -10.93 4.77
N LEU A 45 2.56 -9.62 4.85
CA LEU A 45 3.65 -8.66 5.00
C LEU A 45 4.22 -8.74 6.40
N GLU A 46 5.55 -8.71 6.48
CA GLU A 46 6.28 -8.82 7.74
C GLU A 46 6.92 -7.48 8.11
N MET A 47 7.04 -7.22 9.39
CA MET A 47 7.74 -6.03 9.87
C MET A 47 9.23 -6.19 9.67
N ILE A 48 9.87 -5.21 9.04
CA ILE A 48 11.32 -5.15 8.88
C ILE A 48 11.92 -4.28 9.97
N LEU A 49 11.32 -3.12 10.23
CA LEU A 49 11.87 -2.14 11.16
C LEU A 49 10.75 -1.35 11.81
N ASP A 50 10.81 -1.22 13.12
CA ASP A 50 9.87 -0.44 13.91
C ASP A 50 10.60 0.78 14.47
N ASN A 51 10.22 1.95 13.98
CA ASN A 51 10.80 3.24 14.39
C ASN A 51 9.87 4.02 15.33
N ASP A 52 9.01 3.33 16.07
CA ASP A 52 8.09 3.96 17.02
C ASP A 52 7.19 5.01 16.32
N GLY A 53 6.13 4.54 15.74
CA GLY A 53 5.19 5.38 14.99
C GLY A 53 5.43 5.40 13.49
N ASN A 54 6.51 4.75 13.03
CA ASN A 54 6.82 4.55 11.62
C ASN A 54 7.37 3.14 11.47
N MET A 55 6.64 2.29 10.76
CA MET A 55 6.98 0.88 10.66
C MET A 55 7.14 0.48 9.21
N ILE A 56 8.31 -0.09 8.89
CA ILE A 56 8.59 -0.56 7.54
C ILE A 56 8.22 -2.04 7.46
N LEU A 57 7.39 -2.37 6.50
CA LEU A 57 7.02 -3.74 6.19
C LEU A 57 7.75 -4.22 4.94
N THR A 58 7.70 -5.52 4.71
CA THR A 58 8.22 -6.10 3.47
C THR A 58 7.54 -5.47 2.26
N GLU A 59 8.18 -5.57 1.10
CA GLU A 59 7.70 -5.03 -0.18
C GLU A 59 7.57 -3.51 -0.21
N GLY A 60 8.25 -2.82 0.71
CA GLY A 60 8.35 -1.37 0.66
C GLY A 60 7.13 -0.61 1.16
N LEU A 61 6.21 -1.26 1.85
CA LEU A 61 5.08 -0.57 2.46
C LEU A 61 5.48 -0.04 3.83
N VAL A 62 5.24 1.25 4.08
CA VAL A 62 5.51 1.89 5.36
C VAL A 62 4.19 2.31 6.00
N LEU A 63 4.02 1.93 7.27
CA LEU A 63 2.89 2.37 8.08
C LEU A 63 3.34 3.56 8.92
N GLN A 64 2.64 4.67 8.79
CA GLN A 64 2.95 5.91 9.50
C GLN A 64 1.80 6.26 10.43
N GLU A 65 2.09 6.44 11.71
CA GLU A 65 1.06 6.82 12.67
C GLU A 65 0.57 8.24 12.40
N GLU A 66 -0.76 8.40 12.35
CA GLU A 66 -1.43 9.65 11.94
C GLU A 66 -1.01 10.85 12.77
N LYS A 67 -0.93 10.70 14.09
CA LYS A 67 -0.63 11.83 14.96
C LYS A 67 0.71 12.48 14.64
N TYR A 68 1.74 11.69 14.33
CA TYR A 68 3.05 12.23 13.95
C TYR A 68 3.02 12.83 12.55
N TRP A 69 2.27 12.19 11.65
CA TRP A 69 2.17 12.66 10.27
C TRP A 69 1.52 14.04 10.20
N LYS A 70 0.47 14.25 10.99
CA LYS A 70 -0.17 15.58 11.07
C LYS A 70 0.79 16.64 11.57
N GLU A 71 1.63 16.31 12.55
CA GLU A 71 2.65 17.24 13.04
C GLU A 71 3.66 17.58 11.95
N PHE A 72 4.12 16.58 11.21
CA PHE A 72 5.09 16.79 10.14
C PHE A 72 4.54 17.68 9.03
N LEU A 73 3.30 17.45 8.63
CA LEU A 73 2.71 18.14 7.48
C LEU A 73 1.98 19.43 7.86
N GLY A 74 1.50 19.53 9.11
CA GLY A 74 0.61 20.63 9.50
C GLY A 74 -0.71 20.59 8.76
N ARG A 75 -1.17 19.41 8.35
CA ARG A 75 -2.40 19.25 7.57
C ARG A 75 -3.15 18.01 8.03
N ASP A 76 -4.46 18.02 7.79
CA ASP A 76 -5.31 16.88 8.11
C ASP A 76 -5.20 15.77 7.08
N ILE A 77 -5.48 14.57 7.53
CA ILE A 77 -5.55 13.39 6.68
C ILE A 77 -6.99 13.28 6.16
N ILE A 78 -7.13 12.90 4.90
CA ILE A 78 -8.43 12.69 4.27
C ILE A 78 -8.54 11.21 3.91
N PRO A 79 -9.17 10.38 4.77
CA PRO A 79 -9.37 8.97 4.44
C PRO A 79 -10.32 8.82 3.25
N GLU A 80 -10.23 7.70 2.56
CA GLU A 80 -11.11 7.39 1.42
C GLU A 80 -11.10 8.47 0.34
N ASN A 81 -9.95 9.14 0.15
CA ASN A 81 -9.87 10.16 -0.89
C ASN A 81 -9.70 9.56 -2.29
N ASN A 82 -9.40 8.26 -2.37
CA ASN A 82 -9.33 7.49 -3.62
C ASN A 82 -8.28 7.99 -4.63
N SER A 83 -7.27 8.71 -4.13
CA SER A 83 -6.23 9.28 -5.00
C SER A 83 -5.09 8.33 -5.29
N CYS A 84 -5.02 7.20 -4.59
CA CYS A 84 -4.08 6.13 -4.87
C CYS A 84 -4.63 4.82 -4.31
N GLU A 85 -4.00 3.73 -4.68
CA GLU A 85 -4.37 2.42 -4.16
C GLU A 85 -3.14 1.55 -3.95
N LEU A 86 -3.27 0.57 -3.09
CA LEU A 86 -2.33 -0.54 -3.00
C LEU A 86 -2.90 -1.69 -3.82
N TYR A 87 -2.13 -2.16 -4.79
CA TYR A 87 -2.55 -3.27 -5.63
C TYR A 87 -1.81 -4.53 -5.24
N PHE A 88 -2.57 -5.59 -4.94
CA PHE A 88 -2.05 -6.91 -4.63
C PHE A 88 -2.53 -7.91 -5.67
N GLU A 89 -1.64 -8.77 -6.12
CA GLU A 89 -1.98 -9.85 -7.03
C GLU A 89 -2.19 -11.13 -6.24
N GLU A 90 -3.30 -11.83 -6.49
CA GLU A 90 -3.63 -13.05 -5.80
C GLU A 90 -4.37 -14.00 -6.73
N SER A 91 -3.78 -15.15 -7.04
CA SER A 91 -4.44 -16.14 -7.90
C SER A 91 -5.63 -16.82 -7.23
N ASP A 92 -5.58 -16.99 -5.90
CA ASP A 92 -6.71 -17.53 -5.13
C ASP A 92 -7.52 -16.37 -4.51
N ILE A 93 -8.20 -15.62 -5.35
CA ILE A 93 -8.95 -14.45 -4.88
C ILE A 93 -10.13 -14.83 -3.99
N GLU A 94 -10.74 -15.99 -4.23
CA GLU A 94 -11.83 -16.49 -3.38
C GLU A 94 -11.32 -16.77 -1.97
N GLY A 95 -10.14 -17.38 -1.83
CA GLY A 95 -9.52 -17.60 -0.53
C GLY A 95 -9.15 -16.30 0.17
N CYS A 96 -8.73 -15.30 -0.58
CA CYS A 96 -8.46 -13.97 -0.04
C CYS A 96 -9.73 -13.35 0.53
N ILE A 97 -10.84 -13.45 -0.19
CA ILE A 97 -12.14 -12.94 0.26
C ILE A 97 -12.58 -13.65 1.54
N GLU A 98 -12.42 -14.96 1.59
CA GLU A 98 -12.77 -15.74 2.79
C GLU A 98 -11.98 -15.25 4.01
N ARG A 99 -10.66 -15.07 3.88
CA ARG A 99 -9.83 -14.54 4.96
C ARG A 99 -10.25 -13.14 5.36
N LEU A 100 -10.48 -12.30 4.37
CA LEU A 100 -10.90 -10.91 4.60
C LEU A 100 -12.18 -10.86 5.44
N GLU A 101 -13.20 -11.61 5.03
CA GLU A 101 -14.50 -11.59 5.72
C GLU A 101 -14.47 -12.30 7.05
N LYS A 102 -13.58 -13.28 7.21
CA LYS A 102 -13.40 -13.99 8.47
C LYS A 102 -12.75 -13.11 9.55
N TYR A 103 -11.67 -12.42 9.19
CA TYR A 103 -10.90 -11.63 10.15
C TYR A 103 -11.37 -10.19 10.27
N TYR A 104 -11.98 -9.65 9.22
CA TYR A 104 -12.42 -8.26 9.15
C TYR A 104 -13.83 -8.19 8.57
N PRO A 105 -14.83 -8.71 9.31
CA PRO A 105 -16.22 -8.78 8.80
C PRO A 105 -16.83 -7.42 8.51
N ASP A 106 -16.29 -6.35 9.11
CA ASP A 106 -16.78 -4.99 8.89
C ASP A 106 -16.11 -4.30 7.71
N VAL A 107 -15.40 -5.05 6.87
CA VAL A 107 -14.71 -4.50 5.70
C VAL A 107 -15.66 -3.68 4.85
N LYS A 108 -15.20 -2.51 4.42
CA LYS A 108 -15.96 -1.63 3.56
C LYS A 108 -15.51 -1.83 2.12
N TYR A 109 -16.35 -2.49 1.33
CA TYR A 109 -16.06 -2.70 -0.08
C TYR A 109 -16.34 -1.46 -0.91
N VAL A 110 -15.50 -1.21 -1.91
CA VAL A 110 -15.78 -0.31 -3.02
C VAL A 110 -16.51 -1.11 -4.10
N ASN A 111 -15.98 -2.29 -4.44
CA ASN A 111 -16.71 -3.27 -5.25
C ASN A 111 -16.37 -4.68 -4.76
N GLN A 112 -17.39 -5.53 -4.74
CA GLN A 112 -17.20 -6.95 -4.49
C GLN A 112 -16.65 -7.62 -5.74
N LEU A 113 -16.45 -8.92 -5.69
CA LEU A 113 -15.83 -9.66 -6.78
C LEU A 113 -16.50 -9.35 -8.12
N MET A 114 -15.72 -8.86 -9.05
CA MET A 114 -16.16 -8.60 -10.41
C MET A 114 -15.13 -9.14 -11.39
N THR A 115 -15.56 -9.39 -12.60
CA THR A 115 -14.69 -9.89 -13.66
C THR A 115 -14.63 -8.85 -14.78
N HIS A 116 -13.42 -8.41 -15.11
CA HIS A 116 -13.21 -7.54 -16.27
C HIS A 116 -13.40 -8.30 -17.57
N SER A 117 -13.61 -7.56 -18.67
CA SER A 117 -13.82 -8.15 -19.99
C SER A 117 -12.62 -8.99 -20.46
N TRP A 118 -11.42 -8.74 -19.92
CA TRP A 118 -10.23 -9.52 -20.24
C TRP A 118 -10.03 -10.72 -19.30
N GLY A 119 -11.02 -11.04 -18.45
CA GLY A 119 -11.03 -12.24 -17.63
C GLY A 119 -10.44 -12.08 -16.24
N GLN A 120 -9.81 -10.96 -15.92
CA GLN A 120 -9.24 -10.71 -14.58
C GLN A 120 -10.36 -10.47 -13.57
N LYS A 121 -10.27 -11.13 -12.43
CA LYS A 121 -11.19 -10.90 -11.31
C LYS A 121 -10.55 -9.92 -10.34
N VAL A 122 -11.33 -8.98 -9.83
CA VAL A 122 -10.84 -7.98 -8.88
C VAL A 122 -11.86 -7.70 -7.78
N ILE A 123 -11.35 -7.30 -6.62
CA ILE A 123 -12.12 -6.71 -5.52
C ILE A 123 -11.42 -5.42 -5.11
N ARG A 124 -12.19 -4.46 -4.61
CA ARG A 124 -11.65 -3.24 -4.03
C ARG A 124 -12.31 -2.99 -2.68
N PHE A 125 -11.51 -2.60 -1.71
CA PHE A 125 -12.00 -2.32 -0.37
C PHE A 125 -11.04 -1.37 0.33
N TYR A 126 -11.48 -0.87 1.49
CA TYR A 126 -10.62 -0.01 2.30
C TYR A 126 -10.01 -0.79 3.44
N ASP A 127 -8.77 -0.45 3.79
CA ASP A 127 -8.21 -0.93 5.04
C ASP A 127 -8.93 -0.22 6.21
N PRO A 128 -8.65 -0.60 7.47
CA PRO A 128 -9.34 0.03 8.61
C PRO A 128 -9.17 1.55 8.72
N ASP A 129 -8.22 2.12 8.01
CA ASP A 129 -7.91 3.55 8.07
C ASP A 129 -8.35 4.32 6.83
N GLY A 130 -9.04 3.65 5.91
CA GLY A 130 -9.55 4.30 4.70
C GLY A 130 -8.55 4.35 3.55
N ASN A 131 -7.51 3.53 3.57
CA ASN A 131 -6.60 3.39 2.44
C ASN A 131 -7.17 2.38 1.44
N LEU A 132 -7.20 2.77 0.17
CA LEU A 132 -7.81 1.95 -0.87
C LEU A 132 -6.89 0.79 -1.26
N ILE A 133 -7.48 -0.40 -1.31
CA ILE A 133 -6.80 -1.63 -1.71
C ILE A 133 -7.54 -2.26 -2.88
N GLU A 134 -6.79 -2.71 -3.87
CA GLU A 134 -7.32 -3.56 -4.92
C GLU A 134 -6.56 -4.89 -4.88
N VAL A 135 -7.30 -5.99 -4.94
CA VAL A 135 -6.72 -7.32 -5.12
C VAL A 135 -7.23 -7.85 -6.46
N GLY A 136 -6.30 -8.29 -7.30
CA GLY A 136 -6.64 -8.81 -8.61
C GLY A 136 -5.93 -10.13 -8.89
N THR A 137 -6.57 -10.96 -9.72
CA THR A 137 -5.92 -12.17 -10.21
C THR A 137 -4.84 -11.80 -11.22
N PRO A 138 -3.85 -12.69 -11.43
CA PRO A 138 -2.79 -12.44 -12.41
C PRO A 138 -3.33 -12.12 -13.81
N VAL A 139 -2.64 -11.23 -14.48
CA VAL A 139 -2.95 -10.84 -15.86
C VAL A 139 -1.93 -11.38 -16.82
#